data_00eeedf28e4a2ebe744254c580efdfad
#
_entry.id   00eeedf28e4a2ebe744254c580efdfad
#
_cell.length_a   1.000
_cell.length_b   1.000
_cell.length_c   1.000
_cell.angle_alpha   90.00
_cell.angle_beta   90.00
_cell.angle_gamma   90.00
#
_symmetry.space_group_name_H-M   'P 1'
#
loop_
_entity.id
_entity.type
_entity.pdbx_description
1 polymer ?
#
loop_
_entity_poly.entity_id
_entity_poly.type
_entity_poly.pdbx_seq_one_letter_code
_entity_poly.pdbx_strand_id
1 'polypeptide(L)'
;MDEIKHRKTQKILANNPWTPSLTEGERGKLVQELLTLAAAAPYHYESAGKYRTDLTSGLPFRCYVADAVRCRAAVDYATVEKVQAGKISQMLNTAEVLFIVTWLPDTFGEPDTFGEPIPFTGNLRNMEHLAATGAAIQNMLVGATALGYPNYWSSGGVLRFDPMRSHFNVPTEEIILGTLFIFPKDAESRADEIMHGKLREKGKALDTWSKKV
;
A
#
# COMPACT_ATOMS: atom_id res chain seq x y z
N MET A 1 14.89 -15.40 6.44
CA MET A 1 13.64 -16.14 6.10
C MET A 1 12.59 -16.10 7.22
N ASP A 2 12.98 -15.81 8.43
CA ASP A 2 12.06 -15.78 9.58
C ASP A 2 11.05 -14.61 9.49
N GLU A 3 11.44 -13.46 8.93
CA GLU A 3 10.58 -12.29 8.77
C GLU A 3 9.32 -12.60 7.93
N ILE A 4 9.46 -13.40 6.87
CA ILE A 4 8.31 -13.82 6.04
C ILE A 4 7.33 -14.65 6.87
N LYS A 5 7.85 -15.53 7.72
CA LYS A 5 7.04 -16.39 8.59
C LYS A 5 6.42 -15.60 9.75
N HIS A 6 7.15 -14.61 10.29
CA HIS A 6 6.73 -13.80 11.43
C HIS A 6 5.86 -12.60 11.05
N ARG A 7 5.87 -12.16 9.77
CA ARG A 7 5.02 -11.06 9.33
C ARG A 7 3.56 -11.32 9.68
N LYS A 8 2.96 -10.41 10.40
CA LYS A 8 1.54 -10.43 10.75
C LYS A 8 0.78 -9.45 9.85
N THR A 9 -0.44 -9.80 9.48
CA THR A 9 -1.39 -8.85 8.88
C THR A 9 -2.24 -8.30 10.01
N GLN A 10 -2.03 -7.02 10.37
CA GLN A 10 -2.75 -6.42 11.48
C GLN A 10 -3.08 -4.95 11.20
N LYS A 11 -4.32 -4.58 11.45
CA LYS A 11 -4.76 -3.19 11.46
C LYS A 11 -4.60 -2.65 12.86
N ILE A 12 -3.93 -1.53 12.98
CA ILE A 12 -3.81 -0.78 14.22
C ILE A 12 -4.78 0.37 14.14
N LEU A 13 -5.78 0.39 14.99
CA LEU A 13 -6.91 1.31 14.95
C LEU A 13 -6.92 2.22 16.18
N ALA A 14 -7.14 3.52 15.95
CA ALA A 14 -7.43 4.47 17.00
C ALA A 14 -8.45 5.52 16.53
N ASN A 15 -9.33 5.93 17.45
CA ASN A 15 -10.33 6.95 17.18
C ASN A 15 -9.72 8.36 17.14
N ASN A 16 -8.64 8.57 17.88
CA ASN A 16 -7.94 9.84 17.96
C ASN A 16 -6.58 9.77 17.27
N PRO A 17 -6.12 10.88 16.67
CA PRO A 17 -4.82 10.93 16.00
C PRO A 17 -3.67 10.80 17.02
N TRP A 18 -2.70 9.96 16.70
CA TRP A 18 -1.48 9.84 17.49
C TRP A 18 -0.45 10.91 17.13
N THR A 19 0.28 11.39 18.14
CA THR A 19 1.51 12.12 17.89
C THR A 19 2.51 11.21 17.17
N PRO A 20 3.15 11.68 16.10
CA PRO A 20 4.19 10.91 15.40
C PRO A 20 5.30 10.48 16.36
N SER A 21 5.75 9.23 16.26
CA SER A 21 6.82 8.67 17.11
C SER A 21 8.19 8.87 16.52
N LEU A 22 8.29 8.98 15.18
CA LEU A 22 9.55 9.14 14.46
C LEU A 22 9.86 10.62 14.22
N THR A 23 11.11 10.98 14.41
CA THR A 23 11.65 12.25 13.88
C THR A 23 11.63 12.24 12.35
N GLU A 24 11.72 13.41 11.73
CA GLU A 24 11.79 13.53 10.27
C GLU A 24 12.93 12.71 9.67
N GLY A 25 14.12 12.74 10.30
CA GLY A 25 15.29 11.99 9.83
C GLY A 25 15.12 10.47 9.95
N GLU A 26 14.51 9.96 11.02
CA GLU A 26 14.21 8.53 11.19
C GLU A 26 13.18 8.06 10.19
N ARG A 27 12.13 8.85 9.98
CA ARG A 27 11.08 8.57 8.99
C ARG A 27 11.66 8.58 7.57
N GLY A 28 12.53 9.54 7.25
CA GLY A 28 13.21 9.61 5.95
C GLY A 28 14.04 8.36 5.68
N LYS A 29 14.80 7.87 6.66
CA LYS A 29 15.56 6.62 6.54
C LYS A 29 14.66 5.40 6.33
N LEU A 30 13.58 5.29 7.10
CA LEU A 30 12.60 4.21 6.95
C LEU A 30 11.98 4.20 5.54
N VAL A 31 11.54 5.37 5.06
CA VAL A 31 10.97 5.52 3.72
C VAL A 31 11.98 5.12 2.65
N GLN A 32 13.22 5.61 2.73
CA GLN A 32 14.27 5.28 1.78
C GLN A 32 14.56 3.79 1.74
N GLU A 33 14.67 3.14 2.90
CA GLU A 33 14.91 1.69 2.99
C GLU A 33 13.78 0.90 2.34
N LEU A 34 12.51 1.21 2.66
CA LEU A 34 11.37 0.51 2.09
C LEU A 34 11.23 0.74 0.58
N LEU A 35 11.51 1.94 0.08
CA LEU A 35 11.53 2.22 -1.37
C LEU A 35 12.67 1.47 -2.08
N THR A 36 13.84 1.34 -1.45
CA THR A 36 14.96 0.54 -1.97
C THR A 36 14.56 -0.93 -2.11
N LEU A 37 13.87 -1.48 -1.11
CA LEU A 37 13.36 -2.85 -1.16
C LEU A 37 12.26 -3.02 -2.23
N ALA A 38 11.40 -2.03 -2.42
CA ALA A 38 10.41 -2.03 -3.50
C ALA A 38 11.09 -2.07 -4.88
N ALA A 39 12.12 -1.25 -5.08
CA ALA A 39 12.87 -1.18 -6.33
C ALA A 39 13.62 -2.48 -6.67
N ALA A 40 13.88 -3.34 -5.69
CA ALA A 40 14.47 -4.67 -5.90
C ALA A 40 13.48 -5.74 -6.41
N ALA A 41 12.20 -5.38 -6.60
CA ALA A 41 11.23 -6.31 -7.17
C ALA A 41 11.56 -6.62 -8.64
N PRO A 42 11.49 -7.89 -9.07
CA PRO A 42 11.73 -8.24 -10.46
C PRO A 42 10.60 -7.72 -11.37
N TYR A 43 10.94 -7.28 -12.56
CA TYR A 43 9.99 -6.94 -13.62
C TYR A 43 10.56 -7.25 -14.99
N HIS A 44 9.71 -7.59 -15.96
CA HIS A 44 10.13 -7.98 -17.32
C HIS A 44 9.87 -6.88 -18.36
N TYR A 45 8.90 -6.00 -18.11
CA TYR A 45 8.54 -4.92 -19.03
C TYR A 45 8.59 -3.58 -18.31
N GLU A 46 9.20 -2.60 -18.96
CA GLU A 46 9.16 -1.22 -18.50
C GLU A 46 7.78 -0.60 -18.70
N SER A 47 7.44 0.36 -17.86
CA SER A 47 6.23 1.18 -18.01
C SER A 47 6.23 1.91 -19.37
N ALA A 48 5.05 2.18 -19.91
CA ALA A 48 4.91 2.95 -21.14
C ALA A 48 5.45 4.38 -20.98
N GLY A 49 5.93 4.98 -22.09
CA GLY A 49 6.55 6.32 -22.10
C GLY A 49 5.65 7.41 -21.53
N LYS A 50 4.31 7.27 -21.66
CA LYS A 50 3.33 8.22 -21.10
C LYS A 50 3.44 8.41 -19.58
N TYR A 51 3.99 7.45 -18.84
CA TYR A 51 4.21 7.50 -17.40
C TYR A 51 5.58 8.03 -16.99
N ARG A 52 6.42 8.45 -17.94
CA ARG A 52 7.80 8.87 -17.69
C ARG A 52 8.01 10.37 -17.90
N THR A 53 6.99 11.18 -17.64
CA THR A 53 7.06 12.63 -17.76
C THR A 53 7.74 13.25 -16.54
N ASP A 54 7.16 13.10 -15.36
CA ASP A 54 7.67 13.64 -14.10
C ASP A 54 8.60 12.65 -13.38
N LEU A 55 8.19 11.37 -13.34
CA LEU A 55 8.97 10.28 -12.78
C LEU A 55 9.55 9.45 -13.94
N THR A 56 10.83 9.60 -14.23
CA THR A 56 11.49 9.05 -15.43
C THR A 56 11.81 7.56 -15.37
N SER A 57 11.65 6.90 -14.21
CA SER A 57 11.94 5.48 -14.02
C SER A 57 11.06 4.60 -14.91
N GLY A 58 11.65 3.54 -15.48
CA GLY A 58 10.95 2.49 -16.21
C GLY A 58 10.18 1.49 -15.32
N LEU A 59 10.23 1.60 -14.00
CA LEU A 59 9.47 0.72 -13.10
C LEU A 59 7.99 0.72 -13.46
N PRO A 60 7.32 -0.46 -13.44
CA PRO A 60 5.91 -0.57 -13.80
C PRO A 60 4.95 -0.15 -12.67
N PHE A 61 5.46 0.49 -11.63
CA PHE A 61 4.70 0.97 -10.47
C PHE A 61 5.22 2.31 -9.97
N ARG A 62 4.41 2.97 -9.12
CA ARG A 62 4.77 4.19 -8.38
C ARG A 62 4.41 4.02 -6.91
N CYS A 63 5.12 4.75 -6.05
CA CYS A 63 4.84 4.84 -4.62
C CYS A 63 4.64 6.31 -4.24
N TYR A 64 3.45 6.66 -3.82
CA TYR A 64 3.12 7.95 -3.23
C TYR A 64 3.25 7.84 -1.72
N VAL A 65 4.08 8.67 -1.13
CA VAL A 65 4.43 8.58 0.28
C VAL A 65 3.79 9.72 1.06
N ALA A 66 3.03 9.38 2.08
CA ALA A 66 2.50 10.32 3.04
C ALA A 66 3.08 10.03 4.43
N ASP A 67 3.59 11.06 5.07
CA ASP A 67 4.04 11.00 6.45
C ASP A 67 2.85 11.02 7.44
N ALA A 68 3.16 10.90 8.72
CA ALA A 68 2.17 10.92 9.78
C ALA A 68 1.32 12.21 9.79
N VAL A 69 1.93 13.37 9.49
CA VAL A 69 1.20 14.65 9.46
C VAL A 69 0.20 14.66 8.30
N ARG A 70 0.64 14.24 7.12
CA ARG A 70 -0.23 14.13 5.95
C ARG A 70 -1.34 13.10 6.14
N CYS A 71 -1.06 11.99 6.84
CA CYS A 71 -2.08 11.01 7.20
C CYS A 71 -3.18 11.61 8.09
N ARG A 72 -2.82 12.42 9.10
CA ARG A 72 -3.79 13.10 10.00
C ARG A 72 -4.60 14.13 9.22
N ALA A 73 -3.93 14.94 8.40
CA ALA A 73 -4.60 15.92 7.53
C ALA A 73 -5.63 15.26 6.58
N ALA A 74 -5.37 14.03 6.14
CA ALA A 74 -6.31 13.28 5.32
C ALA A 74 -7.56 12.85 6.10
N VAL A 75 -7.47 12.60 7.41
CA VAL A 75 -8.65 12.34 8.26
C VAL A 75 -9.51 13.59 8.39
N ASP A 76 -8.89 14.75 8.63
CA ASP A 76 -9.60 16.03 8.71
C ASP A 76 -10.27 16.34 7.36
N TYR A 77 -9.56 16.15 6.26
CA TYR A 77 -10.08 16.34 4.91
C TYR A 77 -11.28 15.41 4.63
N ALA A 78 -11.18 14.11 4.96
CA ALA A 78 -12.28 13.17 4.81
C ALA A 78 -13.53 13.60 5.60
N THR A 79 -13.34 14.20 6.77
CA THR A 79 -14.43 14.73 7.62
C THR A 79 -15.11 15.92 6.95
N VAL A 80 -14.33 16.87 6.42
CA VAL A 80 -14.84 18.05 5.69
C VAL A 80 -15.61 17.62 4.44
N GLU A 81 -15.07 16.70 3.66
CA GLU A 81 -15.69 16.16 2.43
C GLU A 81 -16.79 15.13 2.71
N LYS A 82 -17.11 14.84 3.98
CA LYS A 82 -18.13 13.85 4.41
C LYS A 82 -17.90 12.44 3.84
N VAL A 83 -16.64 12.07 3.64
CA VAL A 83 -16.25 10.73 3.18
C VAL A 83 -16.39 9.72 4.32
N GLN A 84 -17.13 8.65 4.10
CA GLN A 84 -17.28 7.55 5.06
C GLN A 84 -16.04 6.63 5.03
N ALA A 85 -14.93 7.09 5.61
CA ALA A 85 -13.65 6.41 5.54
C ALA A 85 -13.49 5.22 6.52
N GLY A 86 -14.34 5.11 7.54
CA GLY A 86 -14.38 3.98 8.46
C GLY A 86 -12.99 3.62 9.03
N LYS A 87 -12.58 2.37 8.90
CA LYS A 87 -11.28 1.88 9.42
C LYS A 87 -10.06 2.50 8.73
N ILE A 88 -10.22 3.08 7.54
CA ILE A 88 -9.13 3.81 6.87
C ILE A 88 -8.77 5.05 7.70
N SER A 89 -9.76 5.84 8.17
CA SER A 89 -9.49 6.99 9.06
C SER A 89 -8.79 6.56 10.34
N GLN A 90 -9.23 5.47 10.98
CA GLN A 90 -8.61 4.96 12.20
C GLN A 90 -7.16 4.52 12.00
N MET A 91 -6.83 3.92 10.84
CA MET A 91 -5.45 3.59 10.50
C MET A 91 -4.62 4.83 10.12
N LEU A 92 -5.21 5.83 9.47
CA LEU A 92 -4.56 7.11 9.19
C LEU A 92 -4.23 7.87 10.49
N ASN A 93 -5.04 7.74 11.53
CA ASN A 93 -4.76 8.28 12.86
C ASN A 93 -3.51 7.69 13.51
N THR A 94 -3.12 6.48 13.16
CA THR A 94 -2.05 5.71 13.82
C THR A 94 -0.79 5.56 12.98
N ALA A 95 -0.87 5.69 11.66
CA ALA A 95 0.25 5.43 10.76
C ALA A 95 1.41 6.43 10.93
N GLU A 96 2.64 5.95 10.91
CA GLU A 96 3.86 6.78 10.78
C GLU A 96 4.13 7.12 9.32
N VAL A 97 3.87 6.16 8.41
CA VAL A 97 4.00 6.33 6.97
C VAL A 97 2.87 5.58 6.28
N LEU A 98 2.29 6.18 5.27
CA LEU A 98 1.42 5.54 4.30
C LEU A 98 2.11 5.53 2.94
N PHE A 99 2.19 4.36 2.31
CA PHE A 99 2.53 4.24 0.89
C PHE A 99 1.27 3.91 0.11
N ILE A 100 0.93 4.72 -0.86
CA ILE A 100 -0.08 4.40 -1.86
C ILE A 100 0.68 3.85 -3.07
N VAL A 101 0.49 2.58 -3.37
CA VAL A 101 1.23 1.89 -4.44
C VAL A 101 0.30 1.67 -5.61
N THR A 102 0.67 2.24 -6.74
CA THR A 102 -0.03 2.10 -8.02
C THR A 102 0.75 1.20 -8.96
N TRP A 103 0.06 0.52 -9.85
CA TRP A 103 0.65 -0.07 -11.02
C TRP A 103 0.26 0.70 -12.29
N LEU A 104 1.06 0.62 -13.33
CA LEU A 104 0.97 1.43 -14.53
C LEU A 104 0.45 0.58 -15.69
N PRO A 105 -0.84 0.64 -16.03
CA PRO A 105 -1.39 -0.17 -17.11
C PRO A 105 -0.83 0.28 -18.47
N ASP A 106 -0.37 -0.68 -19.27
CA ASP A 106 0.13 -0.43 -20.63
C ASP A 106 -1.01 -0.07 -21.57
N THR A 107 -2.09 -0.82 -21.49
CA THR A 107 -3.33 -0.58 -22.25
C THR A 107 -4.53 -0.61 -21.31
N PHE A 108 -5.52 0.22 -21.62
CA PHE A 108 -6.80 0.27 -20.94
C PHE A 108 -7.81 -0.63 -21.67
N GLY A 109 -8.73 -1.24 -20.93
CA GLY A 109 -9.89 -1.96 -21.45
C GLY A 109 -11.17 -1.12 -21.40
N GLU A 110 -12.29 -1.76 -21.65
CA GLU A 110 -13.61 -1.20 -21.38
C GLU A 110 -13.84 -1.11 -19.86
N PRO A 111 -14.63 -0.14 -19.39
CA PRO A 111 -15.00 -0.02 -17.98
C PRO A 111 -15.57 -1.32 -17.44
N ASP A 112 -15.03 -1.80 -16.34
CA ASP A 112 -15.55 -2.99 -15.70
C ASP A 112 -16.80 -2.66 -14.83
N THR A 113 -17.49 -3.72 -14.38
CA THR A 113 -18.70 -3.61 -13.57
C THR A 113 -18.40 -3.28 -12.10
N PHE A 114 -17.14 -3.20 -11.69
CA PHE A 114 -16.73 -2.98 -10.29
C PHE A 114 -16.49 -1.51 -9.95
N GLY A 115 -16.75 -0.60 -10.89
CA GLY A 115 -16.64 0.84 -10.65
C GLY A 115 -15.21 1.36 -10.51
N GLU A 116 -14.20 0.61 -10.94
CA GLU A 116 -12.84 1.12 -11.03
C GLU A 116 -12.79 2.25 -12.07
N PRO A 117 -12.19 3.39 -11.73
CA PRO A 117 -12.17 4.56 -12.61
C PRO A 117 -11.36 4.31 -13.89
N ILE A 118 -10.49 3.29 -13.88
CA ILE A 118 -9.66 2.90 -15.01
C ILE A 118 -9.79 1.41 -15.24
N PRO A 119 -10.41 1.01 -16.35
CA PRO A 119 -10.42 -0.38 -16.77
C PRO A 119 -9.04 -0.79 -17.30
N PHE A 120 -8.66 -2.03 -17.11
CA PHE A 120 -7.44 -2.58 -17.70
C PHE A 120 -7.74 -3.84 -18.50
N THR A 121 -6.92 -4.12 -19.51
CA THR A 121 -6.99 -5.39 -20.25
C THR A 121 -6.10 -6.44 -19.60
N GLY A 122 -6.55 -7.69 -19.56
CA GLY A 122 -5.79 -8.83 -19.05
C GLY A 122 -4.70 -9.32 -20.04
N ASN A 123 -3.96 -8.43 -20.69
CA ASN A 123 -2.84 -8.82 -21.54
C ASN A 123 -1.59 -9.16 -20.72
N LEU A 124 -0.64 -9.86 -21.33
CA LEU A 124 0.58 -10.34 -20.67
C LEU A 124 1.35 -9.21 -19.98
N ARG A 125 1.52 -8.06 -20.63
CA ARG A 125 2.29 -6.94 -20.08
C ARG A 125 1.62 -6.37 -18.82
N ASN A 126 0.31 -6.18 -18.83
CA ASN A 126 -0.42 -5.73 -17.66
C ASN A 126 -0.36 -6.75 -16.50
N MET A 127 -0.41 -8.05 -16.81
CA MET A 127 -0.24 -9.11 -15.79
C MET A 127 1.15 -9.06 -15.15
N GLU A 128 2.19 -8.86 -15.95
CA GLU A 128 3.58 -8.71 -15.48
C GLU A 128 3.77 -7.45 -14.64
N HIS A 129 3.21 -6.31 -15.05
CA HIS A 129 3.23 -5.07 -14.27
C HIS A 129 2.55 -5.24 -12.91
N LEU A 130 1.39 -5.90 -12.90
CA LEU A 130 0.65 -6.20 -11.67
C LEU A 130 1.45 -7.14 -10.74
N ALA A 131 2.07 -8.19 -11.29
CA ALA A 131 2.89 -9.13 -10.53
C ALA A 131 4.12 -8.45 -9.92
N ALA A 132 4.83 -7.63 -10.71
CA ALA A 132 5.97 -6.84 -10.25
C ALA A 132 5.59 -5.88 -9.12
N THR A 133 4.44 -5.21 -9.24
CA THR A 133 3.92 -4.32 -8.20
C THR A 133 3.59 -5.08 -6.92
N GLY A 134 2.97 -6.27 -7.04
CA GLY A 134 2.71 -7.15 -5.89
C GLY A 134 3.98 -7.61 -5.20
N ALA A 135 5.04 -7.93 -5.97
CA ALA A 135 6.36 -8.28 -5.44
C ALA A 135 7.00 -7.09 -4.70
N ALA A 136 6.92 -5.88 -5.26
CA ALA A 136 7.41 -4.66 -4.60
C ALA A 136 6.71 -4.43 -3.26
N ILE A 137 5.38 -4.53 -3.22
CA ILE A 137 4.60 -4.43 -1.98
C ILE A 137 5.05 -5.48 -0.96
N GLN A 138 5.22 -6.73 -1.38
CA GLN A 138 5.64 -7.80 -0.47
C GLN A 138 7.05 -7.55 0.09
N ASN A 139 7.99 -7.07 -0.72
CA ASN A 139 9.32 -6.69 -0.26
C ASN A 139 9.26 -5.61 0.81
N MET A 140 8.45 -4.56 0.61
CA MET A 140 8.24 -3.49 1.60
C MET A 140 7.67 -4.02 2.92
N LEU A 141 6.67 -4.91 2.85
CA LEU A 141 6.03 -5.47 4.05
C LEU A 141 6.99 -6.35 4.85
N VAL A 142 7.80 -7.17 4.17
CA VAL A 142 8.83 -8.00 4.81
C VAL A 142 9.91 -7.12 5.43
N GLY A 143 10.36 -6.10 4.70
CA GLY A 143 11.33 -5.13 5.20
C GLY A 143 10.84 -4.37 6.42
N ALA A 144 9.61 -3.85 6.39
CA ALA A 144 9.01 -3.19 7.55
C ALA A 144 8.96 -4.12 8.77
N THR A 145 8.61 -5.40 8.56
CA THR A 145 8.60 -6.41 9.63
C THR A 145 10.01 -6.66 10.18
N ALA A 146 11.02 -6.81 9.32
CA ALA A 146 12.41 -7.00 9.72
C ALA A 146 12.95 -5.82 10.54
N LEU A 147 12.49 -4.59 10.22
CA LEU A 147 12.80 -3.37 10.96
C LEU A 147 11.97 -3.20 12.24
N GLY A 148 11.05 -4.13 12.55
CA GLY A 148 10.21 -4.13 13.75
C GLY A 148 8.99 -3.23 13.68
N TYR A 149 8.56 -2.83 12.48
CA TYR A 149 7.36 -2.01 12.30
C TYR A 149 6.13 -2.86 11.98
N PRO A 150 5.07 -2.83 12.81
CA PRO A 150 3.78 -3.39 12.44
C PRO A 150 3.28 -2.77 11.13
N ASN A 151 2.65 -3.58 10.28
CA ASN A 151 2.26 -3.12 8.96
C ASN A 151 0.98 -3.79 8.46
N TYR A 152 0.30 -3.10 7.53
CA TYR A 152 -0.91 -3.60 6.92
C TYR A 152 -0.99 -3.23 5.44
N TRP A 153 -1.28 -4.21 4.59
CA TRP A 153 -1.65 -3.99 3.20
C TRP A 153 -3.18 -3.92 3.09
N SER A 154 -3.69 -2.75 2.77
CA SER A 154 -5.09 -2.52 2.41
C SER A 154 -5.25 -2.48 0.89
N SER A 155 -6.41 -2.90 0.38
CA SER A 155 -6.77 -2.65 -1.02
C SER A 155 -6.99 -1.16 -1.35
N GLY A 156 -7.00 -0.28 -0.34
CA GLY A 156 -7.14 1.16 -0.49
C GLY A 156 -8.47 1.72 0.01
N GLY A 157 -9.57 0.98 -0.16
CA GLY A 157 -10.88 1.49 0.23
C GLY A 157 -11.18 2.84 -0.39
N VAL A 158 -11.59 3.82 0.41
CA VAL A 158 -11.91 5.18 -0.05
C VAL A 158 -10.72 5.93 -0.67
N LEU A 159 -9.48 5.51 -0.41
CA LEU A 159 -8.29 6.12 -0.99
C LEU A 159 -8.17 5.87 -2.50
N ARG A 160 -8.94 4.94 -3.05
CA ARG A 160 -8.98 4.63 -4.50
C ARG A 160 -9.76 5.65 -5.30
N PHE A 161 -10.63 6.41 -4.65
CA PHE A 161 -11.64 7.27 -5.28
C PHE A 161 -11.50 8.71 -4.82
N ASP A 162 -11.97 9.65 -5.66
CA ASP A 162 -12.07 11.04 -5.28
C ASP A 162 -13.16 11.23 -4.18
N PRO A 163 -12.97 12.20 -3.28
CA PRO A 163 -11.90 13.19 -3.31
C PRO A 163 -10.59 12.74 -2.63
N MET A 164 -10.56 11.57 -1.96
CA MET A 164 -9.39 11.09 -1.20
C MET A 164 -8.17 10.82 -2.09
N ARG A 165 -8.38 10.26 -3.29
CA ARG A 165 -7.32 10.02 -4.25
C ARG A 165 -6.61 11.32 -4.65
N SER A 166 -7.38 12.33 -5.02
CA SER A 166 -6.88 13.66 -5.39
C SER A 166 -6.18 14.36 -4.22
N HIS A 167 -6.65 14.17 -2.97
CA HIS A 167 -5.98 14.68 -1.78
C HIS A 167 -4.53 14.21 -1.67
N PHE A 168 -4.23 12.98 -2.09
CA PHE A 168 -2.87 12.42 -2.10
C PHE A 168 -2.13 12.65 -3.44
N ASN A 169 -2.69 13.40 -4.37
CA ASN A 169 -2.12 13.68 -5.69
C ASN A 169 -1.80 12.42 -6.50
N VAL A 170 -2.61 11.38 -6.38
CA VAL A 170 -2.43 10.15 -7.16
C VAL A 170 -3.12 10.30 -8.51
N PRO A 171 -2.38 10.25 -9.64
CA PRO A 171 -2.93 10.44 -10.98
C PRO A 171 -4.03 9.43 -11.32
N THR A 172 -5.06 9.89 -12.03
CA THR A 172 -6.22 9.05 -12.39
C THR A 172 -5.90 7.95 -13.40
N GLU A 173 -4.84 8.12 -14.19
CA GLU A 173 -4.36 7.14 -15.18
C GLU A 173 -3.54 5.98 -14.58
N GLU A 174 -3.29 5.99 -13.28
CA GLU A 174 -2.64 4.91 -12.56
C GLU A 174 -3.66 4.09 -11.77
N ILE A 175 -3.43 2.82 -11.54
CA ILE A 175 -4.34 1.98 -10.75
C ILE A 175 -3.72 1.68 -9.38
N ILE A 176 -4.40 2.09 -8.31
CA ILE A 176 -3.97 1.76 -6.94
C ILE A 176 -4.09 0.25 -6.74
N LEU A 177 -2.96 -0.45 -6.56
CA LEU A 177 -2.95 -1.86 -6.20
C LEU A 177 -3.16 -2.05 -4.70
N GLY A 178 -2.61 -1.15 -3.90
CA GLY A 178 -2.74 -1.22 -2.46
C GLY A 178 -2.21 0.00 -1.75
N THR A 179 -2.58 0.08 -0.48
CA THR A 179 -2.05 1.09 0.44
C THR A 179 -1.42 0.38 1.62
N LEU A 180 -0.16 0.74 1.91
CA LEU A 180 0.62 0.14 2.99
C LEU A 180 0.68 1.09 4.16
N PHE A 181 0.09 0.71 5.26
CA PHE A 181 0.18 1.42 6.52
C PHE A 181 1.36 0.86 7.31
N ILE A 182 2.30 1.70 7.64
CA ILE A 182 3.43 1.39 8.53
C ILE A 182 3.16 2.09 9.86
N PHE A 183 3.08 1.32 10.92
CA PHE A 183 2.73 1.80 12.24
C PHE A 183 3.97 1.94 13.13
N PRO A 184 3.94 2.75 14.20
CA PRO A 184 5.06 2.83 15.15
C PRO A 184 5.36 1.48 15.78
N LYS A 185 6.60 1.26 16.23
CA LYS A 185 7.04 -0.01 16.84
C LYS A 185 6.24 -0.38 18.09
N ASP A 186 5.79 0.61 18.83
CA ASP A 186 4.98 0.48 20.05
C ASP A 186 3.46 0.47 19.78
N ALA A 187 3.05 0.40 18.51
CA ALA A 187 1.66 0.54 18.11
C ALA A 187 0.71 -0.47 18.76
N GLU A 188 1.16 -1.71 19.00
CA GLU A 188 0.33 -2.74 19.62
C GLU A 188 -0.09 -2.37 21.06
N SER A 189 0.76 -1.65 21.79
CA SER A 189 0.46 -1.21 23.18
C SER A 189 -0.39 0.05 23.25
N ARG A 190 -0.52 0.81 22.15
CA ARG A 190 -1.22 2.09 22.08
C ARG A 190 -2.60 2.02 21.43
N ALA A 191 -2.87 0.93 20.69
CA ALA A 191 -4.07 0.80 19.89
C ALA A 191 -5.36 0.72 20.71
N ASP A 192 -6.42 1.38 20.25
CA ASP A 192 -7.78 1.16 20.79
C ASP A 192 -8.29 -0.23 20.39
N GLU A 193 -7.95 -0.67 19.19
CA GLU A 193 -8.30 -2.00 18.66
C GLU A 193 -7.20 -2.52 17.71
N ILE A 194 -6.91 -3.82 17.78
CA ILE A 194 -6.04 -4.51 16.82
C ILE A 194 -6.85 -5.60 16.11
N MET A 195 -6.90 -5.50 14.77
CA MET A 195 -7.56 -6.53 13.97
C MET A 195 -6.54 -7.38 13.20
N HIS A 196 -6.51 -8.66 13.51
CA HIS A 196 -5.64 -9.62 12.84
C HIS A 196 -6.25 -10.23 11.58
N GLY A 197 -5.43 -10.37 10.52
CA GLY A 197 -5.82 -11.10 9.31
C GLY A 197 -5.88 -12.61 9.56
N LYS A 198 -6.97 -13.24 9.11
CA LYS A 198 -7.23 -14.68 9.32
C LYS A 198 -6.95 -15.55 8.08
N LEU A 199 -6.82 -14.96 6.90
CA LEU A 199 -6.76 -15.70 5.64
C LEU A 199 -5.47 -16.49 5.47
N ARG A 200 -4.37 -16.05 6.07
CA ARG A 200 -3.07 -16.73 6.00
C ARG A 200 -3.12 -18.16 6.56
N GLU A 201 -3.95 -18.39 7.55
CA GLU A 201 -4.11 -19.72 8.16
C GLU A 201 -4.65 -20.77 7.16
N LYS A 202 -5.43 -20.32 6.16
CA LYS A 202 -6.00 -21.20 5.14
C LYS A 202 -4.95 -21.76 4.17
N GLY A 203 -3.79 -21.15 4.04
CA GLY A 203 -2.70 -21.60 3.17
C GLY A 203 -1.69 -22.57 3.83
N LYS A 204 -1.90 -22.97 5.08
CA LYS A 204 -0.95 -23.83 5.80
C LYS A 204 -0.92 -25.28 5.31
N ALA A 205 -2.03 -25.83 4.83
CA ALA A 205 -2.11 -27.16 4.26
C ALA A 205 -1.62 -27.13 2.80
N LEU A 206 -0.35 -27.44 2.57
CA LEU A 206 0.31 -27.24 1.28
C LEU A 206 -0.28 -28.08 0.14
N ASP A 207 -0.79 -29.26 0.45
CA ASP A 207 -1.43 -30.20 -0.48
C ASP A 207 -2.78 -29.69 -1.03
N THR A 208 -3.36 -28.68 -0.40
CA THR A 208 -4.64 -28.09 -0.84
C THR A 208 -4.49 -27.09 -1.99
N TRP A 209 -3.27 -26.59 -2.26
CA TRP A 209 -3.01 -25.57 -3.29
C TRP A 209 -1.74 -25.78 -4.11
N SER A 210 -0.96 -26.83 -3.81
CA SER A 210 0.22 -27.22 -4.58
C SER A 210 0.10 -28.66 -5.06
N LYS A 211 0.62 -28.93 -6.27
CA LYS A 211 0.63 -30.28 -6.88
C LYS A 211 1.99 -30.54 -7.51
N LYS A 212 2.56 -31.72 -7.22
CA LYS A 212 3.72 -32.24 -7.98
C LYS A 212 3.23 -32.72 -9.35
N VAL A 213 3.95 -32.38 -10.40
CA VAL A 213 3.73 -32.79 -11.78
C VAL A 213 4.90 -33.61 -12.30
#